data_24ae2a0a57ae90c7cd4af10621ebdac3
#
_entry.id   24ae2a0a57ae90c7cd4af10621ebdac3
#
_cell.length_a   1.000
_cell.length_b   1.000
_cell.length_c   1.000
_cell.angle_alpha   90.00
_cell.angle_beta   90.00
_cell.angle_gamma   90.00
#
_symmetry.space_group_name_H-M   'P 1'
#
loop_
_entity.id
_entity.type
_entity.pdbx_description
1 polymer ?
#
loop_
_entity_poly.entity_id
_entity_poly.type
_entity_poly.pdbx_seq_one_letter_code
_entity_poly.pdbx_strand_id
1 'polypeptide(L)'
;MPDLVTHLCAAQLARRGGERLARRELAEFPAACWLLGNCLPDLLARVPGMFCTSRLFQLLHEPVPCLLACYALCMLLPGRLRRQAFAWTAMGSLLHQALDMLQRTVGGPSQFWLYPFSWRSWDMGLFWPDQAILAAPFLLAAVAAVEIDRWRRESAR
;
A
#
# COMPACT_ATOMS: atom_id res chain seq x y z
N MET A 1 13.64 0.29 -1.32
CA MET A 1 12.16 0.21 -1.35
C MET A 1 11.82 -1.26 -1.47
N PRO A 2 10.94 -1.80 -0.63
CA PRO A 2 10.46 -3.15 -0.79
C PRO A 2 9.85 -3.27 -2.19
N ASP A 3 9.83 -4.48 -2.70
CA ASP A 3 9.21 -4.70 -4.00
C ASP A 3 7.68 -4.58 -3.88
N LEU A 4 7.02 -4.25 -4.98
CA LEU A 4 5.57 -4.13 -5.06
C LEU A 4 4.87 -5.43 -4.60
N VAL A 5 5.51 -6.58 -4.79
CA VAL A 5 5.00 -7.90 -4.40
C VAL A 5 4.86 -8.01 -2.89
N THR A 6 5.88 -7.61 -2.13
CA THR A 6 5.87 -7.62 -0.65
C THR A 6 4.74 -6.75 -0.11
N HIS A 7 4.57 -5.53 -0.66
CA HIS A 7 3.48 -4.63 -0.28
C HIS A 7 2.10 -5.20 -0.57
N LEU A 8 1.91 -5.76 -1.77
CA LEU A 8 0.64 -6.40 -2.15
C LEU A 8 0.32 -7.61 -1.27
N CYS A 9 1.31 -8.46 -0.98
CA CYS A 9 1.13 -9.60 -0.09
C CYS A 9 0.75 -9.15 1.32
N ALA A 10 1.45 -8.16 1.88
CA ALA A 10 1.14 -7.60 3.18
C ALA A 10 -0.27 -6.99 3.22
N ALA A 11 -0.65 -6.23 2.18
CA ALA A 11 -2.00 -5.67 2.07
C ALA A 11 -3.08 -6.75 1.97
N GLN A 12 -2.84 -7.83 1.21
CA GLN A 12 -3.78 -8.94 1.10
C GLN A 12 -3.93 -9.69 2.42
N LEU A 13 -2.83 -9.97 3.11
CA LEU A 13 -2.86 -10.63 4.41
C LEU A 13 -3.54 -9.76 5.48
N ALA A 14 -3.25 -8.45 5.50
CA ALA A 14 -3.90 -7.50 6.40
C ALA A 14 -5.42 -7.45 6.15
N ARG A 15 -5.86 -7.39 4.88
CA ARG A 15 -7.26 -7.44 4.50
C ARG A 15 -7.92 -8.72 5.02
N ARG A 16 -7.36 -9.89 4.71
CA ARG A 16 -7.92 -11.18 5.14
C ARG A 16 -7.93 -11.35 6.66
N GLY A 17 -6.90 -10.85 7.33
CA GLY A 17 -6.87 -10.79 8.80
C GLY A 17 -8.00 -9.94 9.36
N GLY A 18 -8.20 -8.73 8.80
CA GLY A 18 -9.29 -7.83 9.19
C GLY A 18 -10.67 -8.43 8.94
N GLU A 19 -10.89 -9.07 7.78
CA GLU A 19 -12.15 -9.77 7.47
C GLU A 19 -12.47 -10.89 8.48
N ARG A 20 -11.44 -11.67 8.87
CA ARG A 20 -11.59 -12.73 9.89
C ARG A 20 -11.95 -12.15 11.26
N LEU A 21 -11.28 -11.10 11.70
CA LEU A 21 -11.53 -10.43 12.98
C LEU A 21 -12.92 -9.80 12.99
N ALA A 22 -13.32 -9.13 11.93
CA ALA A 22 -14.64 -8.51 11.80
C ALA A 22 -15.76 -9.53 11.52
N ARG A 23 -15.43 -10.79 11.25
CA ARG A 23 -16.37 -11.84 10.82
C ARG A 23 -17.24 -11.41 9.64
N ARG A 24 -16.68 -10.58 8.76
CA ARG A 24 -17.37 -10.00 7.60
C ARG A 24 -16.37 -9.83 6.46
N GLU A 25 -16.75 -10.30 5.29
CA GLU A 25 -15.97 -10.11 4.07
C GLU A 25 -16.13 -8.69 3.55
N LEU A 26 -15.05 -8.15 3.03
CA LEU A 26 -15.04 -6.88 2.34
C LEU A 26 -15.57 -7.08 0.92
N ALA A 27 -16.55 -6.26 0.51
CA ALA A 27 -17.07 -6.30 -0.84
C ALA A 27 -15.96 -6.03 -1.88
N GLU A 28 -16.16 -6.47 -3.11
CA GLU A 28 -15.13 -6.40 -4.18
C GLU A 28 -14.63 -4.97 -4.44
N PHE A 29 -15.54 -4.00 -4.50
CA PHE A 29 -15.17 -2.60 -4.76
C PHE A 29 -14.27 -2.01 -3.66
N PRO A 30 -14.60 -2.06 -2.37
CA PRO A 30 -13.69 -1.67 -1.29
C PRO A 30 -12.37 -2.45 -1.29
N ALA A 31 -12.41 -3.75 -1.57
CA ALA A 31 -11.20 -4.58 -1.63
C ALA A 31 -10.26 -4.13 -2.76
N ALA A 32 -10.81 -3.81 -3.93
CA ALA A 32 -10.05 -3.25 -5.05
C ALA A 32 -9.46 -1.87 -4.70
N CYS A 33 -10.24 -0.99 -4.05
CA CYS A 33 -9.76 0.31 -3.59
C CYS A 33 -8.62 0.18 -2.57
N TRP A 34 -8.70 -0.77 -1.64
CA TRP A 34 -7.64 -1.06 -0.67
C TRP A 34 -6.33 -1.47 -1.35
N LEU A 35 -6.38 -2.42 -2.30
CA LEU A 35 -5.19 -2.88 -3.01
C LEU A 35 -4.62 -1.78 -3.93
N LEU A 36 -5.49 -1.05 -4.65
CA LEU A 36 -5.08 0.08 -5.46
C LEU A 36 -4.37 1.14 -4.62
N GLY A 37 -4.93 1.49 -3.46
CA GLY A 37 -4.32 2.44 -2.55
C GLY A 37 -2.94 2.01 -2.07
N ASN A 38 -2.77 0.71 -1.80
CA ASN A 38 -1.47 0.17 -1.41
C ASN A 38 -0.44 0.22 -2.55
N CYS A 39 -0.84 0.14 -3.82
CA CYS A 39 0.07 0.27 -4.97
C CYS A 39 0.35 1.73 -5.35
N LEU A 40 -0.55 2.64 -4.99
CA LEU A 40 -0.57 4.00 -5.53
C LEU A 40 0.70 4.81 -5.25
N PRO A 41 1.31 4.79 -4.04
CA PRO A 41 2.54 5.54 -3.78
C PRO A 41 3.66 5.18 -4.75
N ASP A 42 3.89 3.88 -4.95
CA ASP A 42 4.90 3.38 -5.88
C ASP A 42 4.57 3.73 -7.35
N LEU A 43 3.30 3.62 -7.75
CA LEU A 43 2.88 3.97 -9.11
C LEU A 43 3.11 5.45 -9.41
N LEU A 44 2.76 6.34 -8.47
CA LEU A 44 2.92 7.78 -8.63
C LEU A 44 4.39 8.23 -8.68
N ALA A 45 5.28 7.52 -7.97
CA ALA A 45 6.69 7.84 -7.96
C ALA A 45 7.47 7.17 -9.10
N ARG A 46 7.25 5.88 -9.32
CA ARG A 46 8.08 5.07 -10.23
C ARG A 46 7.68 5.21 -11.68
N VAL A 47 6.37 5.21 -12.01
CA VAL A 47 5.95 5.26 -13.41
C VAL A 47 6.40 6.56 -14.08
N PRO A 48 6.14 7.77 -13.51
CA PRO A 48 6.71 8.98 -14.09
C PRO A 48 8.24 9.03 -14.04
N GLY A 49 8.86 8.47 -12.98
CA GLY A 49 10.31 8.39 -12.83
C GLY A 49 11.02 7.57 -13.92
N MET A 50 10.31 6.67 -14.62
CA MET A 50 10.83 5.96 -15.78
C MET A 50 11.01 6.87 -17.02
N PHE A 51 10.25 7.94 -17.12
CA PHE A 51 10.24 8.86 -18.26
C PHE A 51 10.92 10.20 -17.96
N CYS A 52 10.97 10.58 -16.69
CA CYS A 52 11.49 11.88 -16.24
C CYS A 52 12.32 11.71 -14.97
N THR A 53 13.54 12.24 -14.94
CA THR A 53 14.46 12.19 -13.79
C THR A 53 14.14 13.24 -12.72
N SER A 54 12.91 13.71 -12.63
CA SER A 54 12.53 14.76 -11.68
C SER A 54 12.30 14.21 -10.27
N ARG A 55 12.95 14.83 -9.27
CA ARG A 55 12.71 14.54 -7.84
C ARG A 55 11.29 14.82 -7.38
N LEU A 56 10.53 15.61 -8.14
CA LEU A 56 9.12 15.91 -7.82
C LEU A 56 8.26 14.65 -7.75
N PHE A 57 8.53 13.65 -8.59
CA PHE A 57 7.78 12.39 -8.55
C PHE A 57 8.05 11.57 -7.28
N GLN A 58 9.25 11.69 -6.72
CA GLN A 58 9.56 11.07 -5.42
C GLN A 58 8.73 11.68 -4.29
N LEU A 59 8.44 12.99 -4.36
CA LEU A 59 7.57 13.65 -3.38
C LEU A 59 6.12 13.18 -3.45
N LEU A 60 5.64 12.68 -4.59
CA LEU A 60 4.31 12.09 -4.71
C LEU A 60 4.18 10.75 -3.95
N HIS A 61 5.30 10.13 -3.60
CA HIS A 61 5.32 8.95 -2.73
C HIS A 61 5.06 9.32 -1.27
N GLU A 62 5.29 10.57 -0.86
CA GLU A 62 5.11 11.00 0.52
C GLU A 62 3.64 10.94 0.97
N PRO A 63 3.34 10.70 2.27
CA PRO A 63 1.99 10.46 2.75
C PRO A 63 0.97 11.52 2.36
N VAL A 64 1.27 12.80 2.59
CA VAL A 64 0.31 13.88 2.31
C VAL A 64 0.03 14.06 0.82
N PRO A 65 1.03 14.19 -0.07
CA PRO A 65 0.80 14.23 -1.52
C PRO A 65 0.08 12.99 -2.05
N CYS A 66 0.41 11.81 -1.53
CA CYS A 66 -0.24 10.57 -1.94
C CYS A 66 -1.72 10.54 -1.53
N LEU A 67 -2.07 11.00 -0.31
CA LEU A 67 -3.47 11.11 0.12
C LEU A 67 -4.25 12.13 -0.73
N LEU A 68 -3.63 13.24 -1.12
CA LEU A 68 -4.23 14.19 -2.06
C LEU A 68 -4.47 13.56 -3.44
N ALA A 69 -3.53 12.76 -3.93
CA ALA A 69 -3.71 12.00 -5.17
C ALA A 69 -4.84 10.96 -5.04
N CYS A 70 -4.92 10.22 -3.93
CA CYS A 70 -6.06 9.34 -3.64
C CYS A 70 -7.39 10.10 -3.70
N TYR A 71 -7.45 11.27 -3.08
CA TYR A 71 -8.64 12.10 -3.09
C TYR A 71 -9.01 12.55 -4.52
N ALA A 72 -8.04 13.07 -5.28
CA ALA A 72 -8.24 13.53 -6.64
C ALA A 72 -8.75 12.39 -7.56
N LEU A 73 -8.16 11.20 -7.47
CA LEU A 73 -8.62 10.02 -8.21
C LEU A 73 -10.04 9.64 -7.83
N CYS A 74 -10.40 9.68 -6.55
CA CYS A 74 -11.75 9.37 -6.11
C CYS A 74 -12.79 10.38 -6.57
N MET A 75 -12.40 11.64 -6.87
CA MET A 75 -13.30 12.64 -7.45
C MET A 75 -13.78 12.28 -8.87
N LEU A 76 -13.05 11.42 -9.58
CA LEU A 76 -13.46 10.92 -10.90
C LEU A 76 -14.60 9.89 -10.82
N LEU A 77 -14.90 9.36 -9.64
CA LEU A 77 -15.95 8.39 -9.42
C LEU A 77 -17.33 9.06 -9.22
N PRO A 78 -18.44 8.32 -9.44
CA PRO A 78 -19.77 8.80 -9.09
C PRO A 78 -19.87 9.17 -7.60
N GLY A 79 -20.58 10.26 -7.27
CA GLY A 79 -20.62 10.86 -5.92
C GLY A 79 -20.92 9.86 -4.79
N ARG A 80 -21.81 8.89 -5.03
CA ARG A 80 -22.19 7.83 -4.08
C ARG A 80 -21.03 6.91 -3.68
N LEU A 81 -20.00 6.77 -4.52
CA LEU A 81 -18.87 5.88 -4.31
C LEU A 81 -17.64 6.61 -3.73
N ARG A 82 -17.54 7.94 -3.89
CA ARG A 82 -16.34 8.73 -3.56
C ARG A 82 -15.86 8.53 -2.14
N ARG A 83 -16.77 8.64 -1.17
CA ARG A 83 -16.41 8.53 0.25
C ARG A 83 -15.84 7.15 0.57
N GLN A 84 -16.49 6.10 0.09
CA GLN A 84 -16.06 4.73 0.33
C GLN A 84 -14.74 4.44 -0.39
N ALA A 85 -14.61 4.84 -1.66
CA ALA A 85 -13.39 4.70 -2.44
C ALA A 85 -12.23 5.40 -1.74
N PHE A 86 -12.40 6.67 -1.35
CA PHE A 86 -11.35 7.43 -0.68
C PHE A 86 -10.93 6.77 0.64
N ALA A 87 -11.88 6.36 1.48
CA ALA A 87 -11.54 5.73 2.76
C ALA A 87 -10.66 4.48 2.56
N TRP A 88 -11.02 3.58 1.66
CA TRP A 88 -10.27 2.35 1.44
C TRP A 88 -8.95 2.57 0.68
N THR A 89 -8.93 3.46 -0.32
CA THR A 89 -7.69 3.80 -1.03
C THR A 89 -6.70 4.50 -0.09
N ALA A 90 -7.17 5.45 0.73
CA ALA A 90 -6.33 6.12 1.72
C ALA A 90 -5.78 5.14 2.77
N MET A 91 -6.60 4.22 3.28
CA MET A 91 -6.13 3.21 4.22
C MET A 91 -5.07 2.28 3.61
N GLY A 92 -5.27 1.86 2.34
CA GLY A 92 -4.27 1.06 1.62
C GLY A 92 -2.96 1.82 1.42
N SER A 93 -3.03 3.11 1.05
CA SER A 93 -1.86 3.98 0.91
C SER A 93 -1.13 4.18 2.24
N LEU A 94 -1.85 4.40 3.34
CA LEU A 94 -1.25 4.52 4.66
C LEU A 94 -0.58 3.22 5.13
N LEU A 95 -1.15 2.06 4.80
CA LEU A 95 -0.48 0.78 5.06
C LEU A 95 0.85 0.68 4.31
N HIS A 96 0.88 1.04 3.03
CA HIS A 96 2.12 1.09 2.24
C HIS A 96 3.17 1.96 2.91
N GLN A 97 2.81 3.20 3.25
CA GLN A 97 3.70 4.15 3.93
C GLN A 97 4.21 3.62 5.29
N ALA A 98 3.34 2.95 6.04
CA ALA A 98 3.73 2.34 7.32
C ALA A 98 4.74 1.20 7.12
N LEU A 99 4.60 0.39 6.06
CA LEU A 99 5.57 -0.67 5.73
C LEU A 99 6.92 -0.08 5.29
N ASP A 100 6.91 0.98 4.49
CA ASP A 100 8.12 1.69 4.09
C ASP A 100 8.84 2.33 5.29
N MET A 101 8.10 2.85 6.26
CA MET A 101 8.68 3.42 7.48
C MET A 101 9.45 2.37 8.30
N LEU A 102 9.05 1.10 8.24
CA LEU A 102 9.77 0.02 8.95
C LEU A 102 11.13 -0.29 8.31
N GLN A 103 11.31 0.06 7.04
CA GLN A 103 12.51 -0.24 6.27
C GLN A 103 13.59 0.82 6.48
N ARG A 104 14.86 0.40 6.48
CA ARG A 104 16.02 1.31 6.45
C ARG A 104 16.15 1.95 5.08
N THR A 105 16.40 3.27 5.08
CA THR A 105 16.70 4.00 3.85
C THR A 105 18.20 3.92 3.56
N VAL A 106 18.54 3.58 2.31
CA VAL A 106 19.92 3.48 1.85
C VAL A 106 20.27 4.70 1.00
N GLY A 107 21.26 5.47 1.42
CA GLY A 107 21.86 6.53 0.60
C GLY A 107 21.06 7.83 0.46
N GLY A 108 20.11 8.11 1.37
CA GLY A 108 19.33 9.35 1.32
C GLY A 108 18.51 9.59 2.58
N PRO A 109 17.76 10.70 2.64
CA PRO A 109 16.80 10.91 3.69
C PRO A 109 15.68 9.87 3.59
N SER A 110 15.18 9.43 4.73
CA SER A 110 13.97 8.62 4.86
C SER A 110 12.73 9.42 4.50
N GLN A 111 11.55 8.84 4.64
CA GLN A 111 10.29 9.49 4.28
C GLN A 111 10.04 10.80 5.03
N PHE A 112 9.51 11.79 4.32
CA PHE A 112 9.08 13.07 4.86
C PHE A 112 7.60 13.03 5.24
N TRP A 113 7.29 12.43 6.40
CA TRP A 113 5.91 12.16 6.83
C TRP A 113 5.00 13.39 6.86
N LEU A 114 5.56 14.54 7.14
CA LEU A 114 4.81 15.80 7.27
C LEU A 114 5.06 16.76 6.11
N TYR A 115 5.64 16.30 4.99
CA TYR A 115 5.77 17.12 3.80
C TYR A 115 4.36 17.54 3.29
N PRO A 116 4.12 18.81 2.87
CA PRO A 116 5.06 19.93 2.71
C PRO A 116 5.32 20.77 3.97
N PHE A 117 4.72 20.44 5.10
CA PHE A 117 4.79 21.24 6.32
C PHE A 117 6.12 21.10 7.07
N SER A 118 6.82 19.98 6.89
CA SER A 118 8.11 19.70 7.50
C SER A 118 8.97 18.83 6.60
N TRP A 119 10.27 19.14 6.52
CA TRP A 119 11.30 18.37 5.84
C TRP A 119 12.01 17.38 6.77
N ARG A 120 11.50 17.17 7.96
CA ARG A 120 12.07 16.20 8.88
C ARG A 120 11.74 14.79 8.40
N SER A 121 12.78 14.04 8.07
CA SER A 121 12.66 12.64 7.66
C SER A 121 12.97 11.69 8.82
N TRP A 122 12.34 10.54 8.85
CA TRP A 122 12.62 9.47 9.80
C TRP A 122 12.10 8.12 9.30
N ASP A 123 12.77 7.05 9.72
CA ASP A 123 12.35 5.66 9.56
C ASP A 123 12.57 4.90 10.86
N MET A 124 11.98 3.74 11.01
CA MET A 124 12.17 2.86 12.16
C MET A 124 13.39 1.94 11.97
N GLY A 125 13.82 1.74 10.74
CA GLY A 125 15.04 1.01 10.42
C GLY A 125 15.08 -0.44 10.91
N LEU A 126 13.95 -1.17 10.90
CA LEU A 126 13.88 -2.52 11.45
C LEU A 126 14.51 -3.57 10.54
N PHE A 127 14.49 -3.36 9.23
CA PHE A 127 15.06 -4.31 8.26
C PHE A 127 15.62 -3.59 7.03
N TRP A 128 16.48 -4.28 6.29
CA TRP A 128 17.05 -3.80 5.04
C TRP A 128 16.17 -4.16 3.83
N PRO A 129 16.25 -3.40 2.71
CA PRO A 129 15.46 -3.68 1.50
C PRO A 129 15.60 -5.10 0.95
N ASP A 130 16.82 -5.63 0.95
CA ASP A 130 17.13 -7.00 0.51
C ASP A 130 16.47 -8.07 1.39
N GLN A 131 16.33 -7.83 2.69
CA GLN A 131 15.58 -8.72 3.58
C GLN A 131 14.10 -8.78 3.23
N ALA A 132 13.50 -7.67 2.80
CA ALA A 132 12.12 -7.65 2.32
C ALA A 132 11.95 -8.51 1.05
N ILE A 133 12.91 -8.46 0.11
CA ILE A 133 12.91 -9.28 -1.11
C ILE A 133 13.00 -10.78 -0.75
N LEU A 134 13.85 -11.13 0.22
CA LEU A 134 13.95 -12.52 0.70
C LEU A 134 12.68 -13.01 1.39
N ALA A 135 11.90 -12.11 2.00
CA ALA A 135 10.61 -12.44 2.61
C ALA A 135 9.48 -12.64 1.57
N ALA A 136 9.62 -12.10 0.36
CA ALA A 136 8.57 -12.13 -0.67
C ALA A 136 8.03 -13.53 -0.99
N PRO A 137 8.85 -14.60 -1.20
CA PRO A 137 8.34 -15.93 -1.48
C PRO A 137 7.53 -16.53 -0.32
N PHE A 138 7.91 -16.22 0.93
CA PHE A 138 7.17 -16.69 2.11
C PHE A 138 5.84 -15.96 2.26
N LEU A 139 5.80 -14.66 1.97
CA LEU A 139 4.56 -13.88 1.96
C LEU A 139 3.62 -14.34 0.83
N LEU A 140 4.14 -14.65 -0.36
CA LEU A 140 3.36 -15.22 -1.45
C LEU A 140 2.77 -16.57 -1.05
N ALA A 141 3.57 -17.46 -0.45
CA ALA A 141 3.09 -18.76 0.04
C ALA A 141 2.00 -18.59 1.11
N ALA A 142 2.16 -17.62 2.03
CA ALA A 142 1.15 -17.32 3.05
C ALA A 142 -0.16 -16.81 2.42
N VAL A 143 -0.09 -15.90 1.44
CA VAL A 143 -1.26 -15.43 0.69
C VAL A 143 -1.93 -16.61 -0.02
N ALA A 144 -1.17 -17.42 -0.73
CA ALA A 144 -1.70 -18.58 -1.44
C ALA A 144 -2.40 -19.56 -0.47
N ALA A 145 -1.80 -19.85 0.67
CA ALA A 145 -2.40 -20.71 1.69
C ALA A 145 -3.73 -20.16 2.22
N VAL A 146 -3.79 -18.86 2.49
CA VAL A 146 -5.02 -18.19 2.98
C VAL A 146 -6.12 -18.22 1.92
N GLU A 147 -5.79 -17.97 0.65
CA GLU A 147 -6.78 -17.98 -0.44
C GLU A 147 -7.25 -19.40 -0.78
N ILE A 148 -6.36 -20.40 -0.74
CA ILE A 148 -6.74 -21.81 -0.93
C ILE A 148 -7.66 -22.29 0.21
N ASP A 149 -7.34 -21.95 1.47
CA ASP A 149 -8.20 -22.29 2.62
C ASP A 149 -9.60 -21.67 2.47
N ARG A 150 -9.65 -20.40 2.02
CA ARG A 150 -10.92 -19.73 1.73
C ARG A 150 -11.70 -20.44 0.63
N TRP A 151 -11.07 -20.69 -0.51
CA TRP A 151 -11.71 -21.35 -1.65
C TRP A 151 -12.28 -22.71 -1.25
N ARG A 152 -11.53 -23.51 -0.49
CA ARG A 152 -12.00 -24.82 0.03
C ARG A 152 -13.25 -24.68 0.90
N ARG A 153 -13.30 -23.66 1.76
CA ARG A 153 -14.48 -23.40 2.62
C ARG A 153 -15.70 -22.96 1.83
N GLU A 154 -15.52 -22.18 0.77
CA GLU A 154 -16.59 -21.73 -0.12
C GLU A 154 -17.14 -22.90 -0.95
N SER A 155 -16.26 -23.79 -1.44
CA SER A 155 -16.65 -24.98 -2.22
C SER A 155 -17.32 -26.08 -1.39
N ALA A 156 -17.20 -26.04 -0.07
CA ALA A 156 -17.81 -27.01 0.85
C ALA A 156 -19.19 -26.58 1.38
N ARG A 157 -19.67 -25.41 1.02
CA ARG A 157 -21.01 -24.85 1.36
C ARG A 157 -21.99 -25.05 0.24
#